data_89078802c7cd4e76d80337485ebded8f
#
_entry.id   89078802c7cd4e76d80337485ebded8f
#
_cell.length_a   1.000
_cell.length_b   1.000
_cell.length_c   1.000
_cell.angle_alpha   90.00
_cell.angle_beta   90.00
_cell.angle_gamma   90.00
#
_symmetry.space_group_name_H-M   'P 1'
#
loop_
_entity.id
_entity.type
_entity.pdbx_description
1 polymer ?
#
loop_
_entity_poly.entity_id
_entity_poly.type
_entity_poly.pdbx_seq_one_letter_code
_entity_poly.pdbx_strand_id
1 'polypeptide(L)'
;MNVLALNYSYMKIILFLFLLITCSQLVKSQSQGHVIDGKDNSPLSGVNIYLQKDSVGIGVTDENGHFNIADIENMAVNDTIIFSYVGYLSLKLTFKDLRYSSYRVTMFTYSQQLPEVSVKGERGRIFLSYEPLKDLPVAVVSSGSFFQNGKIYIISGDEKTLATGGTLSDKMYVYDIATDIWTESLQKFARRNGHRAHYYKGRVFIVGGKYLSTNRRLEYTAPQIEIYDLDRDTLYVDWTNPHQTVDPATFIYDNCLYMMGGTIKKNVYSDKVHMLDLQTGVWYDAGIAIPKERRDFMKCVLVGHVAYFFGGQYTAAMWKVRSYDLETGGWNDLCNLKEGVCCPGIAANGNLIYIYENTTLQIYNIRKNTVNAYYFTDGSESSGLFYADGKLYVVGGRQQLSFSNFLEHRVEPENVFSIDVSRISSE
;
A
#
# COMPACT_ATOMS: atom_id res chain seq x y z
N MET A 1 -27.53 60.42 41.11
CA MET A 1 -26.80 59.14 40.99
C MET A 1 -27.37 58.20 39.92
N ASN A 2 -28.42 58.54 39.17
CA ASN A 2 -29.10 57.62 38.22
C ASN A 2 -28.82 57.83 36.72
N VAL A 3 -28.16 58.91 36.33
CA VAL A 3 -27.91 59.18 34.88
C VAL A 3 -26.62 58.48 34.38
N LEU A 4 -25.62 58.31 35.25
CA LEU A 4 -24.38 57.65 34.89
C LEU A 4 -24.53 56.11 34.75
N ALA A 5 -25.43 55.51 35.51
CA ALA A 5 -25.69 54.07 35.45
C ALA A 5 -26.48 53.70 34.16
N LEU A 6 -27.35 54.56 33.70
CA LEU A 6 -28.12 54.37 32.45
C LEU A 6 -27.20 54.41 31.23
N ASN A 7 -26.25 55.36 31.18
CA ASN A 7 -25.29 55.47 30.08
C ASN A 7 -24.35 54.26 29.98
N TYR A 8 -23.95 53.67 31.12
CA TYR A 8 -23.09 52.48 31.15
C TYR A 8 -23.80 51.23 30.64
N SER A 9 -25.08 51.09 30.91
CA SER A 9 -25.91 49.96 30.43
C SER A 9 -26.16 50.06 28.92
N TYR A 10 -26.44 51.25 28.39
CA TYR A 10 -26.59 51.48 26.94
C TYR A 10 -25.26 51.26 26.20
N MET A 11 -24.14 51.67 26.77
CA MET A 11 -22.82 51.46 26.20
C MET A 11 -22.47 49.94 26.11
N LYS A 12 -22.83 49.14 27.11
CA LYS A 12 -22.67 47.67 27.07
C LYS A 12 -23.55 47.04 25.99
N ILE A 13 -24.78 47.50 25.85
CA ILE A 13 -25.71 46.98 24.81
C ILE A 13 -25.18 47.35 23.41
N ILE A 14 -24.70 48.56 23.20
CA ILE A 14 -24.12 49.00 21.93
C ILE A 14 -22.83 48.19 21.64
N LEU A 15 -21.97 47.99 22.61
CA LEU A 15 -20.77 47.18 22.45
C LEU A 15 -21.08 45.70 22.14
N PHE A 16 -22.12 45.13 22.76
CA PHE A 16 -22.59 43.78 22.51
C PHE A 16 -23.23 43.63 21.12
N LEU A 17 -24.01 44.65 20.67
CA LEU A 17 -24.53 44.71 19.33
C LEU A 17 -23.44 44.90 18.26
N PHE A 18 -22.41 45.65 18.54
CA PHE A 18 -21.26 45.81 17.67
C PHE A 18 -20.45 44.53 17.57
N LEU A 19 -20.27 43.81 18.68
CA LEU A 19 -19.64 42.49 18.71
C LEU A 19 -20.44 41.43 17.94
N LEU A 20 -21.77 41.46 18.03
CA LEU A 20 -22.68 40.59 17.25
C LEU A 20 -22.63 40.90 15.75
N ILE A 21 -22.52 42.17 15.35
CA ILE A 21 -22.41 42.57 13.95
C ILE A 21 -21.05 42.19 13.38
N THR A 22 -19.97 42.32 14.14
CA THR A 22 -18.62 41.87 13.73
C THR A 22 -18.51 40.36 13.66
N CYS A 23 -19.19 39.62 14.58
CA CYS A 23 -19.23 38.16 14.53
C CYS A 23 -20.04 37.65 13.33
N SER A 24 -21.08 38.33 12.90
CA SER A 24 -21.87 37.97 11.71
C SER A 24 -21.13 38.22 10.39
N GLN A 25 -20.13 39.11 10.37
CA GLN A 25 -19.26 39.32 9.21
C GLN A 25 -18.18 38.21 9.08
N LEU A 26 -17.84 37.51 10.18
CA LEU A 26 -16.86 36.38 10.19
C LEU A 26 -17.46 35.06 9.72
N VAL A 27 -18.80 34.96 9.59
CA VAL A 27 -19.48 33.72 9.14
C VAL A 27 -19.71 33.68 7.63
N LYS A 28 -19.34 34.72 6.88
CA LYS A 28 -19.34 34.68 5.40
C LYS A 28 -18.01 34.22 4.80
N SER A 29 -17.40 33.19 5.41
CA SER A 29 -16.21 32.60 4.84
C SER A 29 -16.51 31.19 4.35
N GLN A 30 -16.24 30.98 3.10
CA GLN A 30 -16.08 29.74 2.34
C GLN A 30 -17.32 29.18 1.65
N SER A 31 -17.82 29.93 0.70
CA SER A 31 -18.58 29.35 -0.43
C SER A 31 -17.67 29.00 -1.63
N GLN A 32 -16.33 28.96 -1.47
CA GLN A 32 -15.41 28.77 -2.56
C GLN A 32 -14.41 27.65 -2.23
N GLY A 33 -14.26 26.70 -3.17
CA GLY A 33 -13.16 25.75 -3.20
C GLY A 33 -11.97 26.32 -3.97
N HIS A 34 -10.80 25.69 -3.87
CA HIS A 34 -9.57 26.21 -4.45
C HIS A 34 -8.78 25.09 -5.12
N VAL A 35 -8.39 25.29 -6.39
CA VAL A 35 -7.56 24.37 -7.16
C VAL A 35 -6.17 24.96 -7.36
N ILE A 36 -5.15 24.19 -7.02
CA ILE A 36 -3.75 24.61 -7.09
C ILE A 36 -2.89 23.60 -7.84
N ASP A 37 -1.77 24.06 -8.38
CA ASP A 37 -0.70 23.23 -8.91
C ASP A 37 0.05 22.52 -7.76
N GLY A 38 0.26 21.22 -7.89
CA GLY A 38 0.97 20.41 -6.89
C GLY A 38 2.47 20.65 -6.83
N LYS A 39 3.05 21.31 -7.83
CA LYS A 39 4.49 21.58 -7.92
C LYS A 39 4.88 22.84 -7.15
N ASP A 40 4.14 23.92 -7.33
CA ASP A 40 4.50 25.26 -6.82
C ASP A 40 3.40 25.92 -5.99
N ASN A 41 2.25 25.26 -5.83
CA ASN A 41 1.05 25.75 -5.17
C ASN A 41 0.41 26.99 -5.84
N SER A 42 0.75 27.26 -7.10
CA SER A 42 0.11 28.34 -7.85
C SER A 42 -1.37 28.00 -8.10
N PRO A 43 -2.26 29.01 -8.15
CA PRO A 43 -3.67 28.79 -8.46
C PRO A 43 -3.85 28.35 -9.92
N LEU A 44 -4.72 27.37 -10.16
CA LEU A 44 -5.05 26.89 -11.49
C LEU A 44 -6.35 27.47 -12.00
N SER A 45 -6.26 28.41 -12.92
CA SER A 45 -7.39 29.02 -13.61
C SER A 45 -7.85 28.16 -14.79
N GLY A 46 -9.16 28.08 -15.02
CA GLY A 46 -9.72 27.38 -16.18
C GLY A 46 -9.81 25.86 -16.01
N VAL A 47 -9.71 25.32 -14.81
CA VAL A 47 -9.93 23.89 -14.53
C VAL A 47 -11.41 23.57 -14.71
N ASN A 48 -11.73 22.65 -15.60
CA ASN A 48 -13.10 22.16 -15.78
C ASN A 48 -13.49 21.21 -14.66
N ILE A 49 -14.69 21.43 -14.10
CA ILE A 49 -15.26 20.64 -13.02
C ILE A 49 -16.57 20.03 -13.52
N TYR A 50 -16.69 18.70 -13.48
CA TYR A 50 -17.87 18.00 -13.94
C TYR A 50 -18.17 16.73 -13.16
N LEU A 51 -19.43 16.29 -13.19
CA LEU A 51 -19.89 15.07 -12.52
C LEU A 51 -19.58 13.86 -13.40
N GLN A 52 -18.98 12.82 -12.83
CA GLN A 52 -18.62 11.61 -13.59
C GLN A 52 -19.84 10.91 -14.17
N LYS A 53 -20.95 10.88 -13.44
CA LYS A 53 -22.16 10.09 -13.79
C LYS A 53 -22.79 10.49 -15.12
N ASP A 54 -22.84 11.80 -15.41
CA ASP A 54 -23.56 12.32 -16.58
C ASP A 54 -22.66 13.19 -17.48
N SER A 55 -21.38 13.32 -17.14
CA SER A 55 -20.44 14.28 -17.76
C SER A 55 -20.99 15.73 -17.79
N VAL A 56 -21.86 16.05 -16.83
CA VAL A 56 -22.46 17.39 -16.74
C VAL A 56 -21.43 18.34 -16.15
N GLY A 57 -21.15 19.43 -16.88
CA GLY A 57 -20.30 20.52 -16.39
C GLY A 57 -20.92 21.19 -15.17
N ILE A 58 -20.15 21.27 -14.09
CA ILE A 58 -20.54 21.90 -12.82
C ILE A 58 -20.02 23.35 -12.79
N GLY A 59 -18.78 23.56 -13.26
CA GLY A 59 -18.14 24.86 -13.23
C GLY A 59 -16.72 24.85 -13.78
N VAL A 60 -16.10 26.04 -13.73
CA VAL A 60 -14.71 26.25 -14.14
C VAL A 60 -14.06 27.15 -13.09
N THR A 61 -12.79 26.93 -12.76
CA THR A 61 -12.09 27.77 -11.80
C THR A 61 -11.78 29.17 -12.37
N ASP A 62 -11.86 30.18 -11.51
CA ASP A 62 -11.54 31.58 -11.84
C ASP A 62 -10.01 31.83 -11.95
N GLU A 63 -9.62 33.08 -12.15
CA GLU A 63 -8.21 33.49 -12.27
C GLU A 63 -7.37 33.18 -11.02
N ASN A 64 -8.00 33.04 -9.86
CA ASN A 64 -7.38 32.71 -8.59
C ASN A 64 -7.52 31.23 -8.23
N GLY A 65 -7.96 30.38 -9.18
CA GLY A 65 -8.16 28.95 -8.96
C GLY A 65 -9.38 28.61 -8.10
N HIS A 66 -10.31 29.55 -7.88
CA HIS A 66 -11.48 29.30 -7.06
C HIS A 66 -12.65 28.74 -7.88
N PHE A 67 -13.47 27.90 -7.25
CA PHE A 67 -14.75 27.42 -7.75
C PHE A 67 -15.85 27.56 -6.69
N ASN A 68 -17.09 27.67 -7.13
CA ASN A 68 -18.23 27.91 -6.23
C ASN A 68 -18.69 26.56 -5.61
N ILE A 69 -18.68 26.48 -4.27
CA ILE A 69 -19.15 25.29 -3.54
C ILE A 69 -20.66 25.11 -3.68
N ALA A 70 -21.43 26.18 -3.82
CA ALA A 70 -22.89 26.10 -3.96
C ALA A 70 -23.32 25.26 -5.18
N ASP A 71 -22.47 25.18 -6.22
CA ASP A 71 -22.76 24.40 -7.44
C ASP A 71 -22.67 22.89 -7.18
N ILE A 72 -22.04 22.48 -6.07
CA ILE A 72 -21.82 21.07 -5.69
C ILE A 72 -22.49 20.68 -4.36
N GLU A 73 -23.05 21.60 -3.60
CA GLU A 73 -23.62 21.36 -2.26
C GLU A 73 -24.76 20.32 -2.23
N ASN A 74 -25.49 20.17 -3.32
CA ASN A 74 -26.64 19.28 -3.42
C ASN A 74 -26.30 17.88 -3.96
N MET A 75 -25.00 17.56 -4.09
CA MET A 75 -24.54 16.27 -4.59
C MET A 75 -24.62 15.18 -3.52
N ALA A 76 -24.84 13.94 -3.95
CA ALA A 76 -24.78 12.79 -3.06
C ALA A 76 -23.34 12.61 -2.55
N VAL A 77 -23.19 12.12 -1.34
CA VAL A 77 -21.90 11.97 -0.64
C VAL A 77 -20.88 11.16 -1.46
N ASN A 78 -21.37 10.21 -2.24
CA ASN A 78 -20.54 9.33 -3.08
C ASN A 78 -20.47 9.75 -4.56
N ASP A 79 -21.07 10.88 -4.94
CA ASP A 79 -20.94 11.38 -6.30
C ASP A 79 -19.48 11.75 -6.57
N THR A 80 -18.96 11.30 -7.71
CA THR A 80 -17.59 11.57 -8.13
C THR A 80 -17.52 12.81 -9.01
N ILE A 81 -16.71 13.74 -8.57
CA ILE A 81 -16.43 15.01 -9.26
C ILE A 81 -15.08 14.89 -9.92
N ILE A 82 -14.98 15.29 -11.18
CA ILE A 82 -13.75 15.24 -11.96
C ILE A 82 -13.26 16.68 -12.20
N PHE A 83 -12.00 16.91 -11.88
CA PHE A 83 -11.25 18.11 -12.18
C PHE A 83 -10.34 17.82 -13.37
N SER A 84 -10.49 18.57 -14.47
CA SER A 84 -9.73 18.35 -15.71
C SER A 84 -9.16 19.68 -16.22
N TYR A 85 -7.87 19.66 -16.53
CA TYR A 85 -7.16 20.82 -17.06
C TYR A 85 -6.14 20.38 -18.11
N VAL A 86 -5.97 21.19 -19.17
CA VAL A 86 -5.04 20.86 -20.25
C VAL A 86 -3.62 20.80 -19.72
N GLY A 87 -2.93 19.68 -19.94
CA GLY A 87 -1.57 19.44 -19.46
C GLY A 87 -1.48 18.89 -18.03
N TYR A 88 -2.61 18.60 -17.38
CA TYR A 88 -2.68 18.01 -16.04
C TYR A 88 -3.37 16.65 -16.04
N LEU A 89 -3.00 15.82 -15.09
CA LEU A 89 -3.73 14.58 -14.81
C LEU A 89 -5.14 14.94 -14.31
N SER A 90 -6.16 14.33 -14.92
CA SER A 90 -7.53 14.51 -14.43
C SER A 90 -7.67 13.88 -13.05
N LEU A 91 -8.14 14.66 -12.08
CA LEU A 91 -8.33 14.23 -10.70
C LEU A 91 -9.80 13.89 -10.46
N LYS A 92 -10.04 12.71 -9.88
CA LYS A 92 -11.38 12.24 -9.49
C LYS A 92 -11.48 12.24 -7.97
N LEU A 93 -12.44 12.98 -7.42
CA LEU A 93 -12.71 13.02 -5.98
C LEU A 93 -14.19 12.74 -5.73
N THR A 94 -14.51 12.01 -4.68
CA THR A 94 -15.90 11.97 -4.22
C THR A 94 -16.26 13.32 -3.59
N PHE A 95 -17.56 13.66 -3.57
CA PHE A 95 -18.01 14.88 -2.87
C PHE A 95 -17.60 14.87 -1.39
N LYS A 96 -17.55 13.69 -0.79
CA LYS A 96 -17.05 13.48 0.57
C LYS A 96 -15.59 13.87 0.71
N ASP A 97 -14.71 13.38 -0.19
CA ASP A 97 -13.28 13.65 -0.14
C ASP A 97 -12.99 15.14 -0.35
N LEU A 98 -13.75 15.75 -1.25
CA LEU A 98 -13.66 17.19 -1.50
C LEU A 98 -14.04 18.02 -0.27
N ARG A 99 -15.10 17.65 0.45
CA ARG A 99 -15.44 18.26 1.75
C ARG A 99 -14.35 18.07 2.80
N TYR A 100 -13.75 16.87 2.81
CA TYR A 100 -12.72 16.53 3.77
C TYR A 100 -11.43 17.32 3.56
N SER A 101 -11.08 17.59 2.28
CA SER A 101 -9.96 18.46 1.93
C SER A 101 -10.26 19.95 2.15
N SER A 102 -11.38 20.28 2.80
CA SER A 102 -11.87 21.67 2.93
C SER A 102 -11.99 22.35 1.56
N TYR A 103 -12.39 21.58 0.55
CA TYR A 103 -12.53 22.02 -0.85
C TYR A 103 -11.22 22.51 -1.49
N ARG A 104 -10.09 22.07 -0.97
CA ARG A 104 -8.79 22.30 -1.58
C ARG A 104 -8.41 21.11 -2.46
N VAL A 105 -8.15 21.40 -3.73
CA VAL A 105 -7.82 20.42 -4.77
C VAL A 105 -6.42 20.71 -5.29
N THR A 106 -5.57 19.70 -5.31
CA THR A 106 -4.20 19.81 -5.85
C THR A 106 -4.10 18.97 -7.11
N MET A 107 -3.76 19.58 -8.24
CA MET A 107 -3.59 18.90 -9.53
C MET A 107 -2.12 18.85 -9.93
N PHE A 108 -1.75 17.82 -10.68
CA PHE A 108 -0.39 17.62 -11.14
C PHE A 108 -0.33 17.58 -12.65
N THR A 109 0.73 18.14 -13.25
CA THR A 109 0.92 18.19 -14.70
C THR A 109 1.06 16.80 -15.30
N TYR A 110 0.41 16.56 -16.44
CA TYR A 110 0.66 15.40 -17.27
C TYR A 110 1.99 15.59 -18.00
N SER A 111 3.05 15.00 -17.45
CA SER A 111 4.35 15.00 -18.10
C SER A 111 4.51 13.68 -18.87
N GLN A 112 4.42 13.72 -20.19
CA GLN A 112 4.87 12.61 -21.05
C GLN A 112 6.40 12.50 -21.08
N GLN A 113 7.11 13.45 -20.50
CA GLN A 113 8.54 13.37 -20.25
C GLN A 113 8.72 13.06 -18.77
N LEU A 114 9.31 11.91 -18.47
CA LEU A 114 9.86 11.65 -17.14
C LEU A 114 10.77 12.83 -16.78
N PRO A 115 10.63 13.43 -15.61
CA PRO A 115 11.49 14.54 -15.24
C PRO A 115 12.93 14.06 -15.23
N GLU A 116 13.79 14.80 -15.95
CA GLU A 116 15.23 14.75 -15.76
C GLU A 116 15.49 14.96 -14.26
N VAL A 117 16.11 13.98 -13.60
CA VAL A 117 16.34 14.03 -12.15
C VAL A 117 17.35 15.13 -11.87
N SER A 118 16.86 16.35 -11.66
CA SER A 118 17.67 17.45 -11.15
C SER A 118 17.70 17.37 -9.63
N VAL A 119 18.77 16.82 -9.07
CA VAL A 119 19.04 16.81 -7.63
C VAL A 119 19.39 18.23 -7.20
N LYS A 120 18.44 18.95 -6.62
CA LYS A 120 18.68 20.12 -5.77
C LYS A 120 17.81 20.07 -4.52
N GLY A 121 18.48 19.88 -3.39
CA GLY A 121 18.21 20.25 -1.98
C GLY A 121 16.78 20.25 -1.47
N GLU A 122 16.54 19.39 -0.51
CA GLU A 122 15.61 19.54 0.64
C GLU A 122 14.29 20.32 0.45
N ARG A 123 13.38 19.94 -0.45
CA ARG A 123 11.94 20.28 -0.36
C ARG A 123 11.05 19.77 -1.49
N GLY A 124 11.48 18.84 -2.33
CA GLY A 124 10.65 18.36 -3.43
C GLY A 124 10.32 16.87 -3.31
N ARG A 125 9.08 16.50 -3.01
CA ARG A 125 8.59 15.14 -3.26
C ARG A 125 8.56 14.93 -4.77
N ILE A 126 9.19 13.85 -5.27
CA ILE A 126 9.14 13.45 -6.68
C ILE A 126 7.95 12.53 -6.84
N PHE A 127 6.98 12.95 -7.64
CA PHE A 127 5.81 12.12 -7.96
C PHE A 127 6.06 11.34 -9.23
N LEU A 128 5.73 10.04 -9.19
CA LEU A 128 5.77 9.16 -10.35
C LEU A 128 4.36 8.89 -10.87
N SER A 129 4.26 8.69 -12.18
CA SER A 129 3.07 8.14 -12.80
C SER A 129 3.11 6.62 -12.76
N TYR A 130 1.94 5.99 -12.81
CA TYR A 130 1.75 4.56 -12.98
C TYR A 130 0.79 4.29 -14.13
N GLU A 131 0.88 3.09 -14.68
CA GLU A 131 -0.01 2.61 -15.74
C GLU A 131 -1.03 1.65 -15.11
N PRO A 132 -2.34 1.99 -15.11
CA PRO A 132 -3.37 1.07 -14.67
C PRO A 132 -3.38 -0.19 -15.54
N LEU A 133 -3.56 -1.34 -14.92
CA LEU A 133 -3.68 -2.65 -15.55
C LEU A 133 -5.05 -3.25 -15.22
N LYS A 134 -5.33 -4.43 -15.75
CA LYS A 134 -6.58 -5.13 -15.46
C LYS A 134 -6.71 -5.44 -13.98
N ASP A 135 -7.79 -4.98 -13.37
CA ASP A 135 -8.08 -5.20 -11.95
C ASP A 135 -8.18 -6.67 -11.59
N LEU A 136 -7.78 -7.00 -10.37
CA LEU A 136 -7.95 -8.34 -9.79
C LEU A 136 -9.43 -8.70 -9.74
N PRO A 137 -9.85 -9.92 -10.13
CA PRO A 137 -11.27 -10.31 -10.16
C PRO A 137 -12.00 -10.16 -8.82
N VAL A 138 -11.27 -10.25 -7.71
CA VAL A 138 -11.78 -10.05 -6.34
C VAL A 138 -10.69 -9.43 -5.50
N ALA A 139 -11.03 -8.48 -4.63
CA ALA A 139 -10.08 -7.91 -3.67
C ALA A 139 -9.54 -8.97 -2.72
N VAL A 140 -8.24 -9.22 -2.75
CA VAL A 140 -7.55 -10.19 -1.90
C VAL A 140 -6.39 -9.52 -1.20
N VAL A 141 -6.32 -9.67 0.13
CA VAL A 141 -5.22 -9.15 0.94
C VAL A 141 -4.53 -10.26 1.73
N SER A 142 -3.29 -10.01 2.14
CA SER A 142 -2.48 -10.95 2.93
C SER A 142 -2.36 -12.35 2.29
N SER A 143 -2.36 -12.41 0.95
CA SER A 143 -2.17 -13.62 0.15
C SER A 143 -0.70 -14.02 0.05
N GLY A 144 -0.45 -15.27 -0.27
CA GLY A 144 0.83 -15.72 -0.82
C GLY A 144 0.91 -15.38 -2.29
N SER A 145 2.03 -14.85 -2.73
CA SER A 145 2.19 -14.47 -4.14
C SER A 145 3.62 -14.67 -4.63
N PHE A 146 3.76 -14.93 -5.92
CA PHE A 146 5.06 -15.06 -6.58
C PHE A 146 4.96 -14.68 -8.06
N PHE A 147 6.11 -14.42 -8.67
CA PHE A 147 6.24 -14.13 -10.10
C PHE A 147 7.05 -15.23 -10.78
N GLN A 148 6.56 -15.73 -11.91
CA GLN A 148 7.26 -16.73 -12.71
C GLN A 148 6.84 -16.67 -14.18
N ASN A 149 7.81 -16.67 -15.10
CA ASN A 149 7.59 -16.74 -16.56
C ASN A 149 6.59 -15.70 -17.08
N GLY A 150 6.72 -14.43 -16.71
CA GLY A 150 5.84 -13.35 -17.13
C GLY A 150 4.44 -13.39 -16.52
N LYS A 151 4.23 -14.21 -15.48
CA LYS A 151 2.94 -14.34 -14.79
C LYS A 151 3.09 -14.08 -13.29
N ILE A 152 2.09 -13.41 -12.73
CA ILE A 152 1.95 -13.17 -11.28
C ILE A 152 0.86 -14.10 -10.76
N TYR A 153 1.18 -14.81 -9.69
CA TYR A 153 0.30 -15.77 -9.04
C TYR A 153 -0.09 -15.25 -7.66
N ILE A 154 -1.39 -15.24 -7.36
CA ILE A 154 -1.96 -14.86 -6.07
C ILE A 154 -2.71 -16.07 -5.52
N ILE A 155 -2.30 -16.57 -4.35
CA ILE A 155 -2.85 -17.80 -3.76
C ILE A 155 -3.52 -17.48 -2.43
N SER A 156 -4.76 -17.90 -2.26
CA SER A 156 -5.53 -17.75 -1.02
C SER A 156 -5.54 -16.30 -0.52
N GLY A 157 -5.62 -16.07 0.78
CA GLY A 157 -5.66 -14.74 1.37
C GLY A 157 -7.05 -14.40 1.91
N ASP A 158 -7.22 -13.18 2.37
CA ASP A 158 -8.49 -12.66 2.88
C ASP A 158 -9.25 -11.97 1.74
N GLU A 159 -10.24 -12.68 1.20
CA GLU A 159 -11.09 -12.23 0.11
C GLU A 159 -12.21 -11.37 0.68
N LYS A 160 -12.26 -10.10 0.28
CA LYS A 160 -13.24 -9.14 0.77
C LYS A 160 -14.26 -8.82 -0.28
N THR A 161 -15.52 -9.09 0.03
CA THR A 161 -16.66 -8.70 -0.80
C THR A 161 -17.66 -7.89 0.00
N LEU A 162 -18.42 -7.03 -0.66
CA LEU A 162 -19.52 -6.27 -0.03
C LEU A 162 -20.55 -7.19 0.66
N ALA A 163 -20.75 -8.39 0.10
CA ALA A 163 -21.76 -9.32 0.57
C ALA A 163 -21.35 -10.15 1.79
N THR A 164 -20.04 -10.46 1.93
CA THR A 164 -19.60 -11.49 2.90
C THR A 164 -18.79 -10.93 4.07
N GLY A 165 -18.42 -9.66 4.05
CA GLY A 165 -17.60 -9.04 5.08
C GLY A 165 -16.20 -9.64 5.24
N GLY A 166 -15.74 -10.42 4.26
CA GLY A 166 -14.46 -11.08 4.20
C GLY A 166 -14.52 -12.59 4.52
N THR A 167 -13.88 -13.39 3.69
CA THR A 167 -13.69 -14.84 3.89
C THR A 167 -12.28 -15.22 3.47
N LEU A 168 -11.70 -16.23 4.11
CA LEU A 168 -10.45 -16.80 3.61
C LEU A 168 -10.69 -17.53 2.29
N SER A 169 -9.99 -17.11 1.25
CA SER A 169 -10.06 -17.71 -0.09
C SER A 169 -9.31 -19.04 -0.16
N ASP A 170 -9.76 -19.93 -1.03
CA ASP A 170 -9.08 -21.16 -1.42
C ASP A 170 -8.61 -21.13 -2.89
N LYS A 171 -8.70 -19.96 -3.53
CA LYS A 171 -8.46 -19.77 -4.95
C LYS A 171 -7.03 -19.39 -5.26
N MET A 172 -6.62 -19.63 -6.50
CA MET A 172 -5.43 -19.06 -7.09
C MET A 172 -5.84 -18.24 -8.33
N TYR A 173 -5.39 -17.01 -8.37
CA TYR A 173 -5.51 -16.13 -9.54
C TYR A 173 -4.15 -16.00 -10.22
N VAL A 174 -4.15 -16.02 -11.55
CA VAL A 174 -2.95 -15.92 -12.37
C VAL A 174 -3.11 -14.74 -13.33
N TYR A 175 -2.24 -13.77 -13.23
CA TYR A 175 -2.16 -12.62 -14.12
C TYR A 175 -1.07 -12.83 -15.16
N ASP A 176 -1.41 -12.77 -16.41
CA ASP A 176 -0.46 -12.82 -17.51
C ASP A 176 -0.13 -11.39 -17.96
N ILE A 177 1.12 -10.98 -17.73
CA ILE A 177 1.59 -9.62 -18.03
C ILE A 177 1.50 -9.28 -19.52
N ALA A 178 1.74 -10.25 -20.38
CA ALA A 178 1.78 -10.01 -21.83
C ALA A 178 0.39 -9.75 -22.43
N THR A 179 -0.65 -10.32 -21.82
CA THR A 179 -2.03 -10.24 -22.34
C THR A 179 -2.93 -9.34 -21.51
N ASP A 180 -2.49 -8.89 -20.33
CA ASP A 180 -3.28 -8.14 -19.35
C ASP A 180 -4.57 -8.87 -18.96
N ILE A 181 -4.48 -10.20 -18.72
CA ILE A 181 -5.63 -11.05 -18.41
C ILE A 181 -5.42 -11.82 -17.12
N TRP A 182 -6.45 -11.84 -16.28
CA TRP A 182 -6.56 -12.70 -15.12
C TRP A 182 -7.28 -14.00 -15.44
N THR A 183 -6.79 -15.11 -14.89
CA THR A 183 -7.46 -16.42 -14.92
C THR A 183 -7.54 -16.99 -13.51
N GLU A 184 -8.65 -17.66 -13.16
CA GLU A 184 -8.80 -18.42 -11.93
C GLU A 184 -8.41 -19.87 -12.19
N SER A 185 -7.51 -20.43 -11.36
CA SER A 185 -7.16 -21.86 -11.39
C SER A 185 -8.30 -22.69 -10.83
N LEU A 186 -8.48 -23.91 -11.37
CA LEU A 186 -9.41 -24.89 -10.82
C LEU A 186 -8.88 -25.55 -9.52
N GLN A 187 -7.56 -25.53 -9.31
CA GLN A 187 -6.94 -26.07 -8.11
C GLN A 187 -7.38 -25.26 -6.88
N LYS A 188 -7.71 -25.97 -5.80
CA LYS A 188 -8.08 -25.38 -4.51
C LYS A 188 -7.00 -25.57 -3.48
N PHE A 189 -6.77 -24.52 -2.68
CA PHE A 189 -5.73 -24.44 -1.66
C PHE A 189 -6.34 -24.36 -0.26
N ALA A 190 -5.55 -24.55 0.77
CA ALA A 190 -6.01 -24.32 2.13
C ALA A 190 -6.39 -22.84 2.34
N ARG A 191 -7.55 -22.62 2.95
CA ARG A 191 -8.06 -21.29 3.28
C ARG A 191 -7.22 -20.66 4.38
N ARG A 192 -6.32 -19.74 4.01
CA ARG A 192 -5.41 -19.08 4.96
C ARG A 192 -5.06 -17.67 4.52
N ASN A 193 -4.58 -16.85 5.44
CA ASN A 193 -3.94 -15.56 5.15
C ASN A 193 -2.63 -15.41 5.93
N GLY A 194 -1.81 -14.42 5.57
CA GLY A 194 -0.51 -14.19 6.20
C GLY A 194 0.51 -15.31 5.94
N HIS A 195 0.36 -16.02 4.84
CA HIS A 195 1.29 -17.04 4.36
C HIS A 195 2.22 -16.48 3.28
N ARG A 196 3.20 -17.28 2.87
CA ARG A 196 4.14 -16.96 1.78
C ARG A 196 4.10 -18.05 0.74
N ALA A 197 4.41 -17.68 -0.52
CA ALA A 197 4.51 -18.62 -1.63
C ALA A 197 5.85 -18.41 -2.35
N HIS A 198 6.56 -19.50 -2.60
CA HIS A 198 7.86 -19.49 -3.28
C HIS A 198 7.90 -20.53 -4.39
N TYR A 199 8.25 -20.07 -5.59
CA TYR A 199 8.52 -20.96 -6.71
C TYR A 199 9.94 -21.52 -6.64
N TYR A 200 10.06 -22.83 -6.83
CA TYR A 200 11.35 -23.50 -6.94
C TYR A 200 11.24 -24.71 -7.86
N LYS A 201 11.94 -24.68 -9.00
CA LYS A 201 12.08 -25.81 -9.96
C LYS A 201 10.76 -26.52 -10.29
N GLY A 202 9.76 -25.78 -10.77
CA GLY A 202 8.44 -26.31 -11.16
C GLY A 202 7.45 -26.48 -9.99
N ARG A 203 7.87 -26.28 -8.75
CA ARG A 203 7.02 -26.42 -7.57
C ARG A 203 6.85 -25.08 -6.85
N VAL A 204 5.68 -24.89 -6.26
CA VAL A 204 5.36 -23.73 -5.41
C VAL A 204 5.17 -24.21 -3.98
N PHE A 205 5.96 -23.68 -3.07
CA PHE A 205 5.91 -23.98 -1.64
C PHE A 205 5.09 -22.88 -0.93
N ILE A 206 3.96 -23.24 -0.35
CA ILE A 206 3.03 -22.34 0.34
C ILE A 206 3.15 -22.63 1.84
N VAL A 207 3.71 -21.67 2.59
CA VAL A 207 4.16 -21.85 3.97
C VAL A 207 3.63 -20.82 4.94
N GLY A 208 3.41 -21.20 6.19
CA GLY A 208 2.93 -20.32 7.25
C GLY A 208 1.48 -19.88 7.08
N GLY A 209 1.13 -18.81 7.76
CA GLY A 209 -0.21 -18.24 7.76
C GLY A 209 -1.11 -18.76 8.88
N LYS A 210 -2.35 -18.28 8.85
CA LYS A 210 -3.39 -18.67 9.80
C LYS A 210 -4.70 -18.99 9.10
N TYR A 211 -5.51 -19.80 9.75
CA TYR A 211 -6.87 -20.13 9.35
C TYR A 211 -7.86 -19.85 10.49
N LEU A 212 -9.14 -19.78 10.17
CA LEU A 212 -10.19 -19.52 11.13
C LEU A 212 -10.91 -20.83 11.53
N SER A 213 -11.33 -20.89 12.78
CA SER A 213 -12.30 -21.94 13.20
C SER A 213 -13.58 -21.85 12.39
N THR A 214 -14.35 -22.95 12.34
CA THR A 214 -15.64 -23.01 11.61
C THR A 214 -16.60 -21.90 12.00
N ASN A 215 -16.63 -21.49 13.28
CA ASN A 215 -17.43 -20.39 13.77
C ASN A 215 -16.75 -19.01 13.66
N ARG A 216 -15.55 -18.93 13.03
CA ARG A 216 -14.73 -17.73 12.81
C ARG A 216 -14.33 -16.95 14.07
N ARG A 217 -14.41 -17.57 15.25
CA ARG A 217 -14.07 -16.91 16.53
C ARG A 217 -12.65 -17.10 16.96
N LEU A 218 -12.01 -18.16 16.48
CA LEU A 218 -10.64 -18.51 16.85
C LEU A 218 -9.74 -18.55 15.62
N GLU A 219 -8.52 -18.07 15.79
CA GLU A 219 -7.46 -18.12 14.78
C GLU A 219 -6.40 -19.14 15.19
N TYR A 220 -5.95 -19.92 14.22
CA TYR A 220 -4.90 -20.93 14.41
C TYR A 220 -3.82 -20.74 13.36
N THR A 221 -2.57 -20.91 13.74
CA THR A 221 -1.46 -21.00 12.78
C THR A 221 -1.61 -22.25 11.92
N ALA A 222 -1.28 -22.13 10.63
CA ALA A 222 -1.37 -23.25 9.70
C ALA A 222 -0.27 -24.29 10.01
N PRO A 223 -0.63 -25.54 10.37
CA PRO A 223 0.35 -26.56 10.73
C PRO A 223 1.02 -27.19 9.51
N GLN A 224 0.35 -27.16 8.34
CA GLN A 224 0.85 -27.77 7.12
C GLN A 224 1.48 -26.75 6.19
N ILE A 225 2.34 -27.25 5.32
CA ILE A 225 2.71 -26.57 4.08
C ILE A 225 2.01 -27.25 2.90
N GLU A 226 1.79 -26.50 1.84
CA GLU A 226 1.29 -27.04 0.57
C GLU A 226 2.38 -26.91 -0.48
N ILE A 227 2.53 -27.94 -1.28
CA ILE A 227 3.51 -28.02 -2.37
C ILE A 227 2.73 -28.25 -3.65
N TYR A 228 2.63 -27.24 -4.48
CA TYR A 228 1.90 -27.28 -5.74
C TYR A 228 2.88 -27.46 -6.90
N ASP A 229 2.72 -28.56 -7.64
CA ASP A 229 3.45 -28.83 -8.88
C ASP A 229 2.75 -28.10 -10.01
N LEU A 230 3.41 -27.06 -10.54
CA LEU A 230 2.83 -26.17 -11.52
C LEU A 230 2.63 -26.83 -12.90
N ASP A 231 3.49 -27.78 -13.23
CA ASP A 231 3.46 -28.48 -14.53
C ASP A 231 2.43 -29.61 -14.56
N ARG A 232 2.22 -30.26 -13.41
CA ARG A 232 1.30 -31.39 -13.28
C ARG A 232 -0.08 -30.99 -12.76
N ASP A 233 -0.26 -29.76 -12.32
CA ASP A 233 -1.48 -29.27 -11.66
C ASP A 233 -1.89 -30.15 -10.46
N THR A 234 -0.92 -30.51 -9.62
CA THR A 234 -1.14 -31.38 -8.46
C THR A 234 -0.67 -30.75 -7.18
N LEU A 235 -1.47 -30.92 -6.11
CA LEU A 235 -1.21 -30.36 -4.78
C LEU A 235 -0.87 -31.46 -3.78
N TYR A 236 0.27 -31.32 -3.11
CA TYR A 236 0.71 -32.17 -2.02
C TYR A 236 0.64 -31.39 -0.70
N VAL A 237 0.35 -32.09 0.40
CA VAL A 237 0.29 -31.49 1.73
C VAL A 237 1.29 -32.18 2.64
N ASP A 238 2.19 -31.39 3.25
CA ASP A 238 3.16 -31.86 4.22
C ASP A 238 2.81 -31.30 5.61
N TRP A 239 2.71 -32.18 6.59
CA TRP A 239 2.36 -31.91 7.98
C TRP A 239 3.57 -31.84 8.91
N THR A 240 4.77 -31.90 8.39
CA THR A 240 6.01 -31.95 9.19
C THR A 240 6.55 -30.54 9.54
N ASN A 241 5.84 -29.46 9.20
CA ASN A 241 6.26 -28.08 9.39
C ASN A 241 6.49 -27.72 10.88
N PRO A 242 7.74 -27.46 11.32
CA PRO A 242 8.06 -27.04 12.67
C PRO A 242 7.87 -25.54 12.89
N HIS A 243 7.68 -24.76 11.82
CA HIS A 243 7.63 -23.30 11.85
C HIS A 243 6.23 -22.77 11.59
N GLN A 244 5.34 -22.96 12.58
CA GLN A 244 3.93 -22.59 12.47
C GLN A 244 3.72 -21.13 12.91
N THR A 245 3.91 -20.19 11.98
CA THR A 245 3.78 -18.75 12.23
C THR A 245 3.01 -18.04 11.13
N VAL A 246 2.49 -16.86 11.45
CA VAL A 246 1.84 -15.94 10.53
C VAL A 246 2.86 -14.88 10.10
N ASP A 247 2.86 -14.55 8.83
CA ASP A 247 3.76 -13.53 8.25
C ASP A 247 5.25 -13.77 8.54
N PRO A 248 5.78 -15.01 8.42
CA PRO A 248 7.21 -15.23 8.55
C PRO A 248 7.98 -14.50 7.43
N ALA A 249 9.18 -14.05 7.73
CA ALA A 249 10.13 -13.67 6.69
C ALA A 249 10.67 -14.94 6.03
N THR A 250 10.62 -15.01 4.69
CA THR A 250 10.97 -16.23 3.96
C THR A 250 11.76 -15.92 2.70
N PHE A 251 12.74 -16.75 2.39
CA PHE A 251 13.53 -16.70 1.15
C PHE A 251 14.11 -18.07 0.84
N ILE A 252 14.55 -18.28 -0.40
CA ILE A 252 15.25 -19.50 -0.80
C ILE A 252 16.74 -19.18 -1.00
N TYR A 253 17.59 -19.95 -0.33
CA TYR A 253 19.04 -19.90 -0.48
C TYR A 253 19.62 -21.30 -0.47
N ASP A 254 20.53 -21.61 -1.37
CA ASP A 254 21.21 -22.92 -1.50
C ASP A 254 20.24 -24.11 -1.41
N ASN A 255 19.20 -24.11 -2.24
CA ASN A 255 18.14 -25.11 -2.29
C ASN A 255 17.32 -25.30 -0.99
N CYS A 256 17.47 -24.42 -0.01
CA CYS A 256 16.70 -24.44 1.22
C CYS A 256 15.74 -23.24 1.29
N LEU A 257 14.50 -23.50 1.68
CA LEU A 257 13.53 -22.46 2.03
C LEU A 257 13.69 -22.13 3.51
N TYR A 258 14.13 -20.92 3.78
CA TYR A 258 14.25 -20.38 5.13
C TYR A 258 12.93 -19.76 5.58
N MET A 259 12.55 -20.02 6.83
CA MET A 259 11.42 -19.39 7.52
C MET A 259 11.93 -18.78 8.82
N MET A 260 11.82 -17.47 8.95
CA MET A 260 12.39 -16.70 10.06
C MET A 260 11.32 -15.91 10.79
N GLY A 261 11.26 -16.02 12.11
CA GLY A 261 10.39 -15.20 12.93
C GLY A 261 8.91 -15.42 12.65
N GLY A 262 8.16 -14.34 12.48
CA GLY A 262 6.72 -14.36 12.29
C GLY A 262 5.93 -14.44 13.60
N THR A 263 4.63 -14.25 13.53
CA THR A 263 3.72 -14.15 14.67
C THR A 263 3.18 -15.54 15.06
N ILE A 264 3.34 -15.93 16.31
CA ILE A 264 2.75 -17.17 16.87
C ILE A 264 1.33 -16.88 17.38
N LYS A 265 1.15 -15.78 18.10
CA LYS A 265 -0.12 -15.23 18.58
C LYS A 265 0.03 -13.74 18.85
N LYS A 266 -1.06 -13.05 19.14
CA LYS A 266 -1.05 -11.60 19.37
C LYS A 266 0.13 -11.16 20.26
N ASN A 267 0.99 -10.29 19.73
CA ASN A 267 2.19 -9.76 20.39
C ASN A 267 3.24 -10.81 20.82
N VAL A 268 3.21 -12.00 20.25
CA VAL A 268 4.21 -13.05 20.49
C VAL A 268 4.82 -13.46 19.16
N TYR A 269 6.11 -13.23 19.02
CA TYR A 269 6.90 -13.48 17.82
C TYR A 269 7.82 -14.67 18.02
N SER A 270 8.02 -15.46 16.98
CA SER A 270 8.99 -16.53 16.97
C SER A 270 10.41 -15.98 16.96
N ASP A 271 11.30 -16.61 17.72
CA ASP A 271 12.75 -16.38 17.64
C ASP A 271 13.47 -17.47 16.83
N LYS A 272 12.71 -18.39 16.29
CA LYS A 272 13.23 -19.53 15.55
C LYS A 272 13.48 -19.23 14.08
N VAL A 273 14.44 -19.91 13.53
CA VAL A 273 14.70 -19.98 12.10
C VAL A 273 14.80 -21.45 11.72
N HIS A 274 13.87 -21.89 10.89
CA HIS A 274 13.91 -23.23 10.32
C HIS A 274 14.17 -23.16 8.82
N MET A 275 14.80 -24.16 8.28
CA MET A 275 15.00 -24.31 6.85
C MET A 275 14.49 -25.67 6.38
N LEU A 276 13.79 -25.67 5.25
CA LEU A 276 13.33 -26.85 4.54
C LEU A 276 14.26 -27.09 3.35
N ASP A 277 14.93 -28.21 3.33
CA ASP A 277 15.64 -28.68 2.13
C ASP A 277 14.59 -29.03 1.06
N LEU A 278 14.58 -28.27 -0.03
CA LEU A 278 13.58 -28.38 -1.11
C LEU A 278 13.80 -29.61 -2.03
N GLN A 279 14.93 -30.31 -1.87
CA GLN A 279 15.23 -31.53 -2.59
C GLN A 279 14.79 -32.78 -1.81
N THR A 280 15.09 -32.79 -0.51
CA THR A 280 14.81 -33.94 0.36
C THR A 280 13.51 -33.87 1.11
N GLY A 281 12.95 -32.67 1.28
CA GLY A 281 11.76 -32.40 2.11
C GLY A 281 12.05 -32.44 3.62
N VAL A 282 13.32 -32.40 4.03
CA VAL A 282 13.69 -32.49 5.44
C VAL A 282 13.83 -31.09 6.05
N TRP A 283 13.30 -30.93 7.26
CA TRP A 283 13.41 -29.70 8.03
C TRP A 283 14.63 -29.71 8.95
N TYR A 284 15.26 -28.55 9.09
CA TYR A 284 16.40 -28.32 9.98
C TYR A 284 16.17 -27.05 10.80
N ASP A 285 16.69 -27.02 12.03
CA ASP A 285 16.93 -25.76 12.74
C ASP A 285 18.15 -25.11 12.10
N ALA A 286 18.01 -23.89 11.62
CA ALA A 286 19.10 -23.19 10.94
C ALA A 286 20.21 -22.69 11.88
N GLY A 287 20.03 -22.82 13.20
CA GLY A 287 21.00 -22.35 14.20
C GLY A 287 21.18 -20.83 14.24
N ILE A 288 20.29 -20.08 13.58
CA ILE A 288 20.34 -18.61 13.51
C ILE A 288 19.59 -18.02 14.69
N ALA A 289 20.27 -17.20 15.49
CA ALA A 289 19.64 -16.44 16.58
C ALA A 289 19.05 -15.14 16.05
N ILE A 290 17.76 -14.94 16.24
CA ILE A 290 17.12 -13.66 15.92
C ILE A 290 17.16 -12.77 17.18
N PRO A 291 17.83 -11.61 17.16
CA PRO A 291 17.81 -10.66 18.27
C PRO A 291 16.39 -10.25 18.65
N LYS A 292 16.11 -10.07 19.94
CA LYS A 292 14.75 -9.81 20.45
C LYS A 292 14.09 -8.60 19.77
N GLU A 293 14.85 -7.55 19.53
CA GLU A 293 14.44 -6.31 18.86
C GLU A 293 14.25 -6.45 17.35
N ARG A 294 14.46 -7.64 16.78
CA ARG A 294 14.41 -7.93 15.33
C ARG A 294 13.43 -9.05 14.98
N ARG A 295 12.57 -9.46 15.91
CA ARG A 295 11.65 -10.60 15.70
C ARG A 295 10.35 -10.24 15.02
N ASP A 296 10.10 -8.96 14.83
CA ASP A 296 8.85 -8.38 14.35
C ASP A 296 8.87 -7.97 12.88
N PHE A 297 9.92 -8.30 12.12
CA PHE A 297 9.96 -8.02 10.68
C PHE A 297 8.99 -8.91 9.90
N MET A 298 8.37 -8.33 8.88
CA MET A 298 7.28 -8.98 8.14
C MET A 298 7.66 -9.38 6.72
N LYS A 299 8.61 -8.69 6.11
CA LYS A 299 8.99 -8.91 4.70
C LYS A 299 10.50 -8.96 4.57
N CYS A 300 10.95 -9.84 3.70
CA CYS A 300 12.36 -9.88 3.32
C CYS A 300 12.54 -10.21 1.84
N VAL A 301 13.71 -9.87 1.34
CA VAL A 301 14.19 -10.26 0.02
C VAL A 301 15.65 -10.67 0.11
N LEU A 302 16.03 -11.70 -0.61
CA LEU A 302 17.40 -12.16 -0.72
C LEU A 302 18.07 -11.55 -1.94
N VAL A 303 19.26 -10.99 -1.74
CA VAL A 303 20.15 -10.54 -2.84
C VAL A 303 21.55 -11.13 -2.61
N GLY A 304 21.97 -12.02 -3.50
CA GLY A 304 23.18 -12.82 -3.29
C GLY A 304 23.02 -13.74 -2.07
N HIS A 305 23.88 -13.58 -1.09
CA HIS A 305 23.88 -14.32 0.20
C HIS A 305 23.33 -13.48 1.36
N VAL A 306 22.82 -12.28 1.10
CA VAL A 306 22.33 -11.36 2.13
C VAL A 306 20.80 -11.24 2.06
N ALA A 307 20.13 -11.55 3.16
CA ALA A 307 18.70 -11.29 3.34
C ALA A 307 18.49 -9.89 3.91
N TYR A 308 17.65 -9.09 3.25
CA TYR A 308 17.29 -7.72 3.66
C TYR A 308 15.85 -7.70 4.18
N PHE A 309 15.64 -7.07 5.34
CA PHE A 309 14.37 -7.08 6.07
C PHE A 309 13.76 -5.69 6.16
N PHE A 310 12.45 -5.64 5.94
CA PHE A 310 11.65 -4.42 5.91
C PHE A 310 10.32 -4.63 6.61
N GLY A 311 9.76 -3.53 7.13
CA GLY A 311 8.49 -3.56 7.83
C GLY A 311 8.59 -4.16 9.22
N GLY A 312 7.46 -4.22 9.90
CA GLY A 312 7.37 -4.67 11.28
C GLY A 312 5.92 -4.90 11.70
N GLN A 313 5.57 -4.50 12.91
CA GLN A 313 4.22 -4.64 13.44
C GLN A 313 3.22 -3.74 12.69
N TYR A 314 2.00 -4.23 12.51
CA TYR A 314 0.88 -3.44 11.96
C TYR A 314 0.62 -2.10 12.71
N THR A 315 1.13 -1.96 13.92
CA THR A 315 0.91 -0.79 14.78
C THR A 315 2.08 0.18 14.85
N ALA A 316 3.26 -0.20 14.28
CA ALA A 316 4.46 0.62 14.37
C ALA A 316 5.29 0.49 13.08
N ALA A 317 5.38 1.58 12.33
CA ALA A 317 6.20 1.63 11.13
C ALA A 317 7.69 1.47 11.45
N MET A 318 8.39 0.67 10.66
CA MET A 318 9.83 0.44 10.77
C MET A 318 10.57 1.32 9.79
N TRP A 319 11.56 2.05 10.30
CA TRP A 319 12.38 2.97 9.51
C TRP A 319 13.74 2.37 9.14
N LYS A 320 14.19 1.35 9.88
CA LYS A 320 15.54 0.78 9.72
C LYS A 320 15.54 -0.34 8.68
N VAL A 321 16.43 -0.25 7.70
CA VAL A 321 16.80 -1.37 6.85
C VAL A 321 17.74 -2.28 7.64
N ARG A 322 17.42 -3.57 7.71
CA ARG A 322 18.22 -4.58 8.40
C ARG A 322 18.65 -5.67 7.43
N SER A 323 19.77 -6.29 7.70
CA SER A 323 20.20 -7.43 6.90
C SER A 323 20.78 -8.54 7.76
N TYR A 324 20.75 -9.74 7.23
CA TYR A 324 21.45 -10.91 7.74
C TYR A 324 22.27 -11.51 6.61
N ASP A 325 23.56 -11.68 6.85
CA ASP A 325 24.48 -12.31 5.93
C ASP A 325 24.56 -13.80 6.23
N LEU A 326 24.17 -14.64 5.27
CA LEU A 326 24.09 -16.09 5.41
C LEU A 326 25.48 -16.78 5.41
N GLU A 327 26.50 -16.14 4.82
CA GLU A 327 27.87 -16.67 4.81
C GLU A 327 28.63 -16.35 6.10
N THR A 328 28.47 -15.14 6.61
CA THR A 328 29.18 -14.71 7.82
C THR A 328 28.39 -14.90 9.11
N GLY A 329 27.09 -15.11 9.01
CA GLY A 329 26.19 -15.21 10.18
C GLY A 329 25.92 -13.90 10.91
N GLY A 330 26.17 -12.76 10.25
CA GLY A 330 26.13 -11.44 10.84
C GLY A 330 24.82 -10.69 10.61
N TRP A 331 24.25 -10.10 11.67
CA TRP A 331 23.17 -9.12 11.58
C TRP A 331 23.73 -7.69 11.45
N ASN A 332 23.19 -6.90 10.52
CA ASN A 332 23.59 -5.51 10.33
C ASN A 332 22.37 -4.59 10.35
N ASP A 333 22.54 -3.41 10.96
CA ASP A 333 21.66 -2.28 10.80
C ASP A 333 22.25 -1.35 9.75
N LEU A 334 21.47 -1.09 8.70
CA LEU A 334 21.87 -0.29 7.55
C LEU A 334 21.27 1.13 7.66
N CYS A 335 21.10 1.83 6.54
CA CYS A 335 20.51 3.16 6.55
C CYS A 335 19.03 3.13 6.97
N ASN A 336 18.47 4.31 7.22
CA ASN A 336 17.04 4.46 7.43
C ASN A 336 16.31 4.66 6.10
N LEU A 337 15.08 4.15 6.04
CA LEU A 337 14.10 4.52 5.04
C LEU A 337 13.74 6.01 5.18
N LYS A 338 13.20 6.61 4.12
CA LYS A 338 12.68 7.99 4.15
C LYS A 338 11.29 8.05 4.79
N GLU A 339 10.50 6.99 4.61
CA GLU A 339 9.19 6.78 5.22
C GLU A 339 9.20 5.41 5.90
N GLY A 340 8.63 5.34 7.11
CA GLY A 340 8.51 4.07 7.82
C GLY A 340 7.48 3.16 7.15
N VAL A 341 7.73 1.85 7.16
CA VAL A 341 6.86 0.84 6.53
C VAL A 341 6.43 -0.23 7.54
N CYS A 342 5.22 -0.75 7.35
CA CYS A 342 4.66 -1.84 8.18
C CYS A 342 4.66 -3.17 7.42
N CYS A 343 3.93 -3.23 6.31
CA CYS A 343 3.72 -4.44 5.52
C CYS A 343 3.98 -4.17 4.03
N PRO A 344 5.18 -3.71 3.66
CA PRO A 344 5.46 -3.28 2.28
C PRO A 344 5.42 -4.43 1.29
N GLY A 345 5.11 -4.10 0.03
CA GLY A 345 5.51 -4.89 -1.12
C GLY A 345 7.01 -4.72 -1.35
N ILE A 346 7.72 -5.81 -1.66
CA ILE A 346 9.17 -5.77 -1.87
C ILE A 346 9.54 -6.54 -3.13
N ALA A 347 10.39 -5.93 -3.96
CA ALA A 347 11.03 -6.58 -5.10
C ALA A 347 12.50 -6.18 -5.17
N ALA A 348 13.33 -6.99 -5.80
CA ALA A 348 14.73 -6.67 -6.02
C ALA A 348 15.14 -6.85 -7.48
N ASN A 349 16.06 -6.01 -7.93
CA ASN A 349 16.74 -6.15 -9.20
C ASN A 349 18.21 -5.71 -9.07
N GLY A 350 19.11 -6.64 -9.19
CA GLY A 350 20.56 -6.39 -9.01
C GLY A 350 20.84 -5.80 -7.63
N ASN A 351 21.37 -4.57 -7.58
CA ASN A 351 21.71 -3.89 -6.32
C ASN A 351 20.59 -2.96 -5.79
N LEU A 352 19.42 -3.00 -6.38
CA LEU A 352 18.29 -2.17 -5.99
C LEU A 352 17.21 -3.03 -5.35
N ILE A 353 16.72 -2.57 -4.20
CA ILE A 353 15.54 -3.12 -3.55
C ILE A 353 14.46 -2.06 -3.59
N TYR A 354 13.32 -2.42 -4.15
CA TYR A 354 12.12 -1.61 -4.25
C TYR A 354 11.18 -1.93 -3.10
N ILE A 355 10.76 -0.93 -2.37
CA ILE A 355 9.89 -1.02 -1.19
C ILE A 355 8.68 -0.14 -1.43
N TYR A 356 7.52 -0.73 -1.62
CA TYR A 356 6.29 -0.01 -1.90
C TYR A 356 5.28 -0.20 -0.77
N GLU A 357 4.79 0.90 -0.24
CA GLU A 357 3.70 0.91 0.73
C GLU A 357 2.96 2.25 0.68
N ASN A 358 1.64 2.21 0.80
CA ASN A 358 0.79 3.40 0.72
C ASN A 358 0.99 4.16 -0.61
N THR A 359 1.40 5.39 -0.53
CA THR A 359 1.66 6.28 -1.67
C THR A 359 3.15 6.46 -1.94
N THR A 360 4.00 5.56 -1.43
CA THR A 360 5.46 5.75 -1.49
C THR A 360 6.16 4.53 -2.06
N LEU A 361 7.01 4.76 -3.05
CA LEU A 361 8.02 3.82 -3.52
C LEU A 361 9.38 4.29 -3.01
N GLN A 362 10.03 3.47 -2.20
CA GLN A 362 11.39 3.72 -1.77
C GLN A 362 12.34 2.76 -2.48
N ILE A 363 13.48 3.25 -2.94
CA ILE A 363 14.48 2.46 -3.63
C ILE A 363 15.76 2.47 -2.79
N TYR A 364 16.09 1.33 -2.22
CA TYR A 364 17.32 1.13 -1.48
C TYR A 364 18.41 0.64 -2.41
N ASN A 365 19.50 1.39 -2.48
CA ASN A 365 20.70 1.01 -3.22
C ASN A 365 21.68 0.30 -2.27
N ILE A 366 21.89 -0.99 -2.47
CA ILE A 366 22.73 -1.85 -1.62
C ILE A 366 24.18 -1.35 -1.61
N ARG A 367 24.75 -1.01 -2.78
CA ARG A 367 26.16 -0.60 -2.88
C ARG A 367 26.44 0.74 -2.22
N LYS A 368 25.51 1.69 -2.38
CA LYS A 368 25.66 3.04 -1.83
C LYS A 368 25.17 3.13 -0.38
N ASN A 369 24.41 2.14 0.10
CA ASN A 369 23.68 2.16 1.38
C ASN A 369 22.82 3.43 1.52
N THR A 370 22.06 3.77 0.49
CA THR A 370 21.21 4.97 0.43
C THR A 370 19.79 4.63 0.00
N VAL A 371 18.83 5.47 0.38
CA VAL A 371 17.42 5.35 0.00
C VAL A 371 16.96 6.61 -0.71
N ASN A 372 16.32 6.46 -1.86
CA ASN A 372 15.53 7.48 -2.53
C ASN A 372 14.04 7.16 -2.35
N ALA A 373 13.19 8.19 -2.26
CA ALA A 373 11.75 8.04 -2.13
C ALA A 373 11.02 8.77 -3.26
N TYR A 374 9.99 8.12 -3.78
CA TYR A 374 9.11 8.58 -4.84
C TYR A 374 7.67 8.42 -4.38
N TYR A 375 6.77 9.30 -4.83
CA TYR A 375 5.42 9.39 -4.31
C TYR A 375 4.36 9.20 -5.41
N PHE A 376 3.18 8.77 -5.02
CA PHE A 376 2.00 8.59 -5.86
C PHE A 376 0.80 9.30 -5.25
N THR A 377 -0.20 9.55 -6.05
CA THR A 377 -1.48 10.10 -5.60
C THR A 377 -2.34 9.05 -4.89
N ASP A 378 -2.24 7.80 -5.33
CA ASP A 378 -2.97 6.65 -4.79
C ASP A 378 -1.99 5.57 -4.33
N GLY A 379 -2.40 4.76 -3.37
CA GLY A 379 -1.54 3.74 -2.82
C GLY A 379 -2.27 2.65 -2.05
N SER A 380 -1.55 1.57 -1.75
CA SER A 380 -2.06 0.43 -0.99
C SER A 380 -1.02 -0.14 -0.05
N GLU A 381 -1.49 -0.67 1.11
CA GLU A 381 -0.69 -1.46 2.04
C GLU A 381 -0.70 -2.94 1.66
N SER A 382 0.31 -3.68 2.09
CA SER A 382 0.35 -5.16 1.98
C SER A 382 0.16 -5.70 0.58
N SER A 383 0.51 -4.92 -0.45
CA SER A 383 0.44 -5.35 -1.85
C SER A 383 1.54 -6.36 -2.19
N GLY A 384 1.29 -7.16 -3.22
CA GLY A 384 2.35 -7.85 -3.94
C GLY A 384 3.14 -6.85 -4.78
N LEU A 385 4.46 -6.93 -4.76
CA LEU A 385 5.35 -6.14 -5.62
C LEU A 385 6.28 -7.07 -6.39
N PHE A 386 6.29 -6.92 -7.72
CA PHE A 386 7.08 -7.77 -8.60
C PHE A 386 7.84 -6.90 -9.61
N TYR A 387 9.08 -7.30 -9.90
CA TYR A 387 9.90 -6.64 -10.92
C TYR A 387 9.97 -7.52 -12.17
N ALA A 388 9.68 -6.95 -13.32
CA ALA A 388 9.91 -7.57 -14.62
C ALA A 388 10.21 -6.50 -15.68
N ASP A 389 11.24 -6.71 -16.47
CA ASP A 389 11.60 -5.94 -17.66
C ASP A 389 11.58 -4.41 -17.48
N GLY A 390 12.15 -3.91 -16.38
CA GLY A 390 12.24 -2.47 -16.09
C GLY A 390 10.97 -1.88 -15.49
N LYS A 391 9.95 -2.69 -15.21
CA LYS A 391 8.70 -2.28 -14.56
C LYS A 391 8.53 -2.97 -13.21
N LEU A 392 7.87 -2.27 -12.30
CA LEU A 392 7.31 -2.84 -11.07
C LEU A 392 5.81 -3.06 -11.26
N TYR A 393 5.32 -4.19 -10.82
CA TYR A 393 3.90 -4.53 -10.83
C TYR A 393 3.41 -4.54 -9.38
N VAL A 394 2.44 -3.68 -9.07
CA VAL A 394 1.76 -3.61 -7.78
C VAL A 394 0.43 -4.31 -7.91
N VAL A 395 0.18 -5.31 -7.06
CA VAL A 395 -1.00 -6.15 -7.17
C VAL A 395 -1.71 -6.28 -5.83
N GLY A 396 -2.99 -5.93 -5.81
CA GLY A 396 -3.82 -6.00 -4.63
C GLY A 396 -3.35 -5.07 -3.51
N GLY A 397 -3.67 -5.44 -2.30
CA GLY A 397 -3.33 -4.68 -1.10
C GLY A 397 -4.54 -4.01 -0.48
N ARG A 398 -4.32 -3.32 0.62
CA ARG A 398 -5.34 -2.59 1.36
C ARG A 398 -5.16 -1.09 1.16
N GLN A 399 -6.20 -0.39 0.74
CA GLN A 399 -6.14 1.07 0.70
C GLN A 399 -6.05 1.62 2.13
N GLN A 400 -5.08 2.50 2.38
CA GLN A 400 -4.98 3.16 3.68
C GLN A 400 -6.19 4.08 3.87
N LEU A 401 -7.01 3.73 4.85
CA LEU A 401 -8.16 4.55 5.23
C LEU A 401 -7.66 5.66 6.14
N SER A 402 -7.96 6.91 5.80
CA SER A 402 -7.86 8.01 6.77
C SER A 402 -8.75 7.68 7.98
N PHE A 403 -8.37 8.14 9.16
CA PHE A 403 -9.00 7.83 10.46
C PHE A 403 -10.55 7.99 10.50
N SER A 404 -11.13 8.77 9.56
CA SER A 404 -12.58 9.00 9.43
C SER A 404 -13.34 7.83 8.80
N ASN A 405 -12.68 6.87 8.19
CA ASN A 405 -13.31 5.79 7.41
C ASN A 405 -13.44 4.47 8.18
N PHE A 406 -13.11 4.44 9.46
CA PHE A 406 -13.19 3.24 10.31
C PHE A 406 -14.64 2.69 10.48
N LEU A 407 -15.65 3.48 10.13
CA LEU A 407 -17.08 3.12 10.27
C LEU A 407 -17.74 2.69 8.96
N GLU A 408 -17.07 2.75 7.83
CA GLU A 408 -17.63 2.33 6.55
C GLU A 408 -16.99 1.03 6.08
N HIS A 409 -17.81 0.04 5.78
CA HIS A 409 -17.43 -1.22 5.11
C HIS A 409 -16.90 -0.91 3.71
N ARG A 410 -15.61 -0.59 3.57
CA ARG A 410 -14.99 -0.39 2.26
C ARG A 410 -14.54 -1.70 1.67
N VAL A 411 -14.83 -1.87 0.40
CA VAL A 411 -14.22 -2.89 -0.47
C VAL A 411 -12.74 -2.53 -0.58
N GLU A 412 -11.88 -3.51 -0.36
CA GLU A 412 -10.44 -3.36 -0.58
C GLU A 412 -10.18 -3.12 -2.07
N PRO A 413 -9.15 -2.34 -2.45
CA PRO A 413 -8.90 -2.07 -3.86
C PRO A 413 -8.48 -3.34 -4.59
N GLU A 414 -9.13 -3.57 -5.71
CA GLU A 414 -8.78 -4.60 -6.69
C GLU A 414 -7.65 -4.14 -7.61
N ASN A 415 -7.09 -2.95 -7.35
CA ASN A 415 -6.19 -2.22 -8.22
C ASN A 415 -4.92 -3.00 -8.54
N VAL A 416 -4.62 -3.05 -9.82
CA VAL A 416 -3.35 -3.54 -10.36
C VAL A 416 -2.77 -2.45 -11.25
N PHE A 417 -1.50 -2.15 -11.09
CA PHE A 417 -0.83 -1.15 -11.92
C PHE A 417 0.66 -1.43 -12.07
N SER A 418 1.27 -0.86 -13.09
CA SER A 418 2.71 -0.93 -13.29
C SER A 418 3.38 0.43 -13.16
N ILE A 419 4.63 0.43 -12.71
CA ILE A 419 5.49 1.60 -12.55
C ILE A 419 6.74 1.37 -13.39
N ASP A 420 7.03 2.23 -14.35
CA ASP A 420 8.27 2.17 -15.10
C ASP A 420 9.42 2.69 -14.23
N VAL A 421 10.35 1.81 -13.88
CA VAL A 421 11.55 2.13 -13.09
C VAL A 421 12.83 2.00 -13.90
N SER A 422 12.73 1.74 -15.21
CA SER A 422 13.90 1.54 -16.10
C SER A 422 14.86 2.74 -16.12
N ARG A 423 14.32 3.94 -15.94
CA ARG A 423 15.08 5.19 -15.94
C ARG A 423 15.48 5.70 -14.56
N ILE A 424 14.89 5.14 -13.50
CA ILE A 424 15.17 5.56 -12.10
C ILE A 424 16.43 4.86 -11.57
N SER A 425 16.79 3.71 -12.11
CA SER A 425 17.85 2.83 -11.61
C SER A 425 19.27 3.23 -12.01
N SER A 426 19.47 4.29 -12.78
CA SER A 426 20.78 4.66 -13.33
C SER A 426 21.58 5.67 -12.49
N GLU A 427 21.06 6.16 -11.37
CA GLU A 427 21.74 7.03 -10.41
C GLU A 427 22.02 6.29 -9.09
#